data_0724dd1aa329ea3ad1adc757c4b4c429
#
_entry.id   0724dd1aa329ea3ad1adc757c4b4c429
#
_cell.length_a   1.000
_cell.length_b   1.000
_cell.length_c   1.000
_cell.angle_alpha   90.00
_cell.angle_beta   90.00
_cell.angle_gamma   90.00
#
_symmetry.space_group_name_H-M   'P 1'
#
loop_
_entity.id
_entity.type
_entity.pdbx_description
1 polymer ?
#
loop_
_entity_poly.entity_id
_entity_poly.type
_entity_poly.pdbx_seq_one_letter_code
_entity_poly.pdbx_strand_id
1 'polypeptide(L)'
;DIAFPNTVRKMNKSSDFIINISNDTWFGRSIGPYHHLSMARIRAIENNRWVIRSTNDGFSAIISNKGTIVDKLEKGVKSILEGHITPIKKRSFYNSCGYLISTSLSLIFFLSSLIYLLCTRLKK
;
A
#
# COMPACT_ATOMS: atom_id res chain seq x y z
N ASP A 1 4.70 -9.93 -2.27
CA ASP A 1 3.42 -9.59 -2.87
C ASP A 1 2.99 -8.20 -2.41
N ILE A 2 2.38 -7.45 -3.34
CA ILE A 2 1.90 -6.08 -3.12
C ILE A 2 0.78 -6.01 -2.06
N ALA A 3 0.10 -7.11 -1.80
CA ALA A 3 -0.95 -7.23 -0.80
C ALA A 3 -0.44 -7.03 0.64
N PHE A 4 0.84 -7.31 0.90
CA PHE A 4 1.43 -7.26 2.25
C PHE A 4 2.10 -5.92 2.55
N PRO A 5 1.43 -4.97 3.23
CA PRO A 5 1.91 -3.59 3.39
C PRO A 5 3.26 -3.50 4.11
N ASN A 6 3.45 -4.27 5.17
CA ASN A 6 4.69 -4.21 5.95
C ASN A 6 5.88 -4.80 5.19
N THR A 7 5.66 -5.83 4.37
CA THR A 7 6.70 -6.40 3.50
C THR A 7 7.12 -5.37 2.46
N VAL A 8 6.15 -4.76 1.77
CA VAL A 8 6.41 -3.72 0.77
C VAL A 8 7.14 -2.54 1.42
N ARG A 9 6.71 -2.08 2.60
CA ARG A 9 7.36 -1.02 3.36
C ARG A 9 8.82 -1.33 3.66
N LYS A 10 9.11 -2.53 4.17
CA LYS A 10 10.48 -2.95 4.50
C LYS A 10 11.38 -2.99 3.26
N MET A 11 10.89 -3.53 2.15
CA MET A 11 11.63 -3.62 0.88
C MET A 11 11.91 -2.25 0.26
N ASN A 12 11.04 -1.26 0.51
CA ASN A 12 11.12 0.06 -0.10
C ASN A 12 11.77 1.14 0.80
N LYS A 13 12.52 0.75 1.81
CA LYS A 13 13.27 1.70 2.65
C LYS A 13 14.38 2.43 1.90
N SER A 14 14.97 1.79 0.90
CA SER A 14 16.10 2.32 0.11
C SER A 14 15.83 2.36 -1.40
N SER A 15 14.64 2.00 -1.86
CA SER A 15 14.28 2.04 -3.27
C SER A 15 13.71 3.42 -3.67
N ASP A 16 13.86 3.78 -4.92
CA ASP A 16 13.37 5.04 -5.49
C ASP A 16 11.99 4.90 -6.16
N PHE A 17 11.60 3.67 -6.51
CA PHE A 17 10.29 3.29 -7.06
C PHE A 17 10.02 1.82 -6.80
N ILE A 18 8.81 1.35 -7.08
CA ILE A 18 8.36 -0.03 -6.87
C ILE A 18 8.07 -0.68 -8.22
N ILE A 19 8.62 -1.86 -8.46
CA ILE A 19 8.19 -2.75 -9.54
C ILE A 19 7.34 -3.85 -8.94
N ASN A 20 6.12 -4.00 -9.44
CA ASN A 20 5.19 -5.05 -9.05
C ASN A 20 4.87 -5.95 -10.24
N ILE A 21 5.39 -7.16 -10.23
CA ILE A 21 5.04 -8.19 -11.19
C ILE A 21 4.08 -9.16 -10.51
N SER A 22 2.96 -9.45 -11.16
CA SER A 22 1.87 -10.23 -10.59
C SER A 22 1.20 -11.13 -11.62
N ASN A 23 0.65 -12.22 -11.13
CA ASN A 23 -0.24 -13.07 -11.93
C ASN A 23 -1.65 -12.98 -11.34
N ASP A 24 -2.56 -12.36 -12.08
CA ASP A 24 -3.95 -12.14 -11.68
C ASP A 24 -4.93 -13.12 -12.36
N THR A 25 -4.42 -14.07 -13.16
CA THR A 25 -5.23 -15.02 -13.95
C THR A 25 -6.21 -15.82 -13.08
N TRP A 26 -5.79 -16.22 -11.89
CA TRP A 26 -6.61 -17.02 -10.97
C TRP A 26 -7.82 -16.28 -10.38
N PHE A 27 -7.86 -14.94 -10.46
CA PHE A 27 -9.04 -14.18 -10.06
C PHE A 27 -10.22 -14.32 -11.04
N GLY A 28 -9.97 -14.79 -12.28
CA GLY A 28 -10.98 -14.97 -13.29
C GLY A 28 -11.76 -13.68 -13.56
N ARG A 29 -13.10 -13.80 -13.57
CA ARG A 29 -14.02 -12.67 -13.77
C ARG A 29 -14.43 -11.96 -12.48
N SER A 30 -13.79 -12.28 -11.36
CA SER A 30 -14.11 -11.67 -10.07
C SER A 30 -13.63 -10.21 -9.97
N ILE A 31 -13.99 -9.56 -8.87
CA ILE A 31 -13.52 -8.21 -8.52
C ILE A 31 -12.03 -8.19 -8.08
N GLY A 32 -11.40 -9.36 -7.94
CA GLY A 32 -10.03 -9.53 -7.44
C GLY A 32 -8.99 -8.65 -8.13
N PRO A 33 -8.90 -8.59 -9.47
CA PRO A 33 -7.93 -7.74 -10.17
C PRO A 33 -8.08 -6.25 -9.86
N TYR A 34 -9.30 -5.76 -9.63
CA TYR A 34 -9.57 -4.37 -9.23
C TYR A 34 -9.06 -4.08 -7.81
N HIS A 35 -9.31 -5.00 -6.87
CA HIS A 35 -8.76 -4.90 -5.52
C HIS A 35 -7.24 -4.93 -5.52
N HIS A 36 -6.65 -5.81 -6.33
CA HIS A 36 -5.19 -5.94 -6.42
C HIS A 36 -4.53 -4.67 -7.01
N LEU A 37 -5.16 -4.06 -8.03
CA LEU A 37 -4.75 -2.75 -8.53
C LEU A 37 -4.88 -1.66 -7.46
N SER A 38 -5.99 -1.66 -6.71
CA SER A 38 -6.21 -0.70 -5.62
C SER A 38 -5.17 -0.84 -4.51
N MET A 39 -4.76 -2.06 -4.17
CA MET A 39 -3.66 -2.30 -3.24
C MET A 39 -2.35 -1.67 -3.75
N ALA A 40 -2.03 -1.83 -5.04
CA ALA A 40 -0.84 -1.21 -5.63
C ALA A 40 -0.87 0.33 -5.52
N ARG A 41 -2.04 0.96 -5.72
CA ARG A 41 -2.23 2.41 -5.52
C ARG A 41 -1.97 2.83 -4.07
N ILE A 42 -2.50 2.06 -3.11
CA ILE A 42 -2.26 2.32 -1.69
C ILE A 42 -0.78 2.18 -1.35
N ARG A 43 -0.08 1.15 -1.89
CA ARG A 43 1.37 1.00 -1.66
C ARG A 43 2.18 2.17 -2.21
N ALA A 44 1.76 2.75 -3.35
CA ALA A 44 2.40 3.95 -3.89
C ALA A 44 2.33 5.12 -2.90
N ILE A 45 1.16 5.38 -2.34
CA ILE A 45 0.92 6.44 -1.35
C ILE A 45 1.70 6.17 -0.06
N GLU A 46 1.54 4.99 0.51
CA GLU A 46 2.16 4.60 1.78
C GLU A 46 3.68 4.71 1.75
N ASN A 47 4.29 4.40 0.62
CA ASN A 47 5.75 4.44 0.50
C ASN A 47 6.28 5.73 -0.12
N ASN A 48 5.40 6.62 -0.61
CA ASN A 48 5.76 7.79 -1.41
C ASN A 48 6.63 7.39 -2.61
N ARG A 49 6.19 6.38 -3.37
CA ARG A 49 6.91 5.81 -4.51
C ARG A 49 6.01 5.64 -5.71
N TRP A 50 6.56 5.86 -6.89
CA TRP A 50 5.93 5.41 -8.11
C TRP A 50 5.88 3.89 -8.16
N VAL A 51 4.82 3.34 -8.72
CA VAL A 51 4.66 1.90 -8.93
C VAL A 51 4.51 1.62 -10.41
N ILE A 52 5.39 0.78 -10.93
CA ILE A 52 5.27 0.16 -12.24
C ILE A 52 4.70 -1.23 -12.01
N ARG A 53 3.46 -1.44 -12.45
CA ARG A 53 2.78 -2.72 -12.28
C ARG A 53 2.64 -3.42 -13.62
N SER A 54 3.15 -4.66 -13.70
CA SER A 54 2.96 -5.57 -14.82
C SER A 54 2.23 -6.82 -14.35
N THR A 55 1.16 -7.19 -15.05
CA THR A 55 0.35 -8.34 -14.67
C THR A 55 0.04 -9.24 -15.84
N ASN A 56 -0.05 -10.54 -15.54
CA ASN A 56 -0.66 -11.51 -16.43
C ASN A 56 -2.17 -11.55 -16.16
N ASP A 57 -2.99 -11.23 -17.17
CA ASP A 57 -4.46 -11.18 -17.11
C ASP A 57 -5.05 -10.29 -15.99
N GLY A 58 -4.36 -9.21 -15.67
CA GLY A 58 -4.81 -8.17 -14.73
C GLY A 58 -4.64 -6.78 -15.34
N PHE A 59 -4.64 -5.75 -14.49
CA PHE A 59 -4.38 -4.38 -14.90
C PHE A 59 -2.90 -4.06 -14.76
N SER A 60 -2.20 -3.91 -15.88
CA SER A 60 -0.86 -3.31 -15.88
C SER A 60 -1.00 -1.79 -15.84
N ALA A 61 -0.19 -1.12 -15.03
CA ALA A 61 -0.38 0.31 -14.79
C ALA A 61 0.91 1.01 -14.35
N ILE A 62 1.00 2.29 -14.68
CA ILE A 62 1.95 3.24 -14.11
C ILE A 62 1.21 4.10 -13.10
N ILE A 63 1.64 4.06 -11.84
CA ILE A 63 0.93 4.69 -10.73
C ILE A 63 1.89 5.69 -10.06
N SER A 64 1.43 6.93 -9.90
CA SER A 64 2.21 7.97 -9.24
C SER A 64 2.32 7.72 -7.73
N ASN A 65 3.27 8.38 -7.08
CA ASN A 65 3.42 8.35 -5.62
C ASN A 65 2.20 8.86 -4.83
N LYS A 66 1.26 9.53 -5.51
CA LYS A 66 -0.04 9.96 -4.95
C LYS A 66 -1.17 8.94 -5.19
N GLY A 67 -0.85 7.77 -5.76
CA GLY A 67 -1.83 6.73 -6.06
C GLY A 67 -2.70 7.02 -7.30
N THR A 68 -2.36 8.04 -8.07
CA THR A 68 -3.04 8.31 -9.33
C THR A 68 -2.55 7.35 -10.40
N ILE A 69 -3.46 6.69 -11.10
CA ILE A 69 -3.14 5.90 -12.29
C ILE A 69 -2.85 6.91 -13.41
N VAL A 70 -1.59 6.93 -13.84
CA VAL A 70 -1.14 7.82 -14.92
C VAL A 70 -1.49 7.22 -16.26
N ASP A 71 -1.27 5.91 -16.39
CA ASP A 71 -1.62 5.13 -17.56
C ASP A 71 -1.87 3.68 -17.19
N LYS A 72 -2.70 2.95 -17.94
CA LYS A 72 -3.01 1.54 -17.68
C LYS A 72 -3.39 0.79 -18.95
N LEU A 73 -3.12 -0.52 -18.93
CA LEU A 73 -3.72 -1.48 -19.85
C LEU A 73 -4.90 -2.18 -19.17
N GLU A 74 -5.97 -2.33 -19.94
CA GLU A 74 -7.15 -3.07 -19.48
C GLU A 74 -6.85 -4.58 -19.38
N LYS A 75 -7.65 -5.27 -18.57
CA LYS A 75 -7.56 -6.71 -18.41
C LYS A 75 -7.71 -7.44 -19.74
N GLY A 76 -6.86 -8.44 -19.96
CA GLY A 76 -6.89 -9.27 -21.17
C GLY A 76 -6.25 -8.63 -22.42
N VAL A 77 -5.75 -7.42 -22.33
CA VAL A 77 -5.06 -6.74 -23.43
C VAL A 77 -3.58 -7.08 -23.41
N LYS A 78 -3.08 -7.62 -24.53
CA LYS A 78 -1.65 -7.85 -24.75
C LYS A 78 -1.07 -6.65 -25.49
N SER A 79 -0.36 -5.79 -24.77
CA SER A 79 0.27 -4.59 -25.34
C SER A 79 1.45 -4.15 -24.49
N ILE A 80 2.17 -3.14 -24.97
CA ILE A 80 3.24 -2.48 -24.24
C ILE A 80 2.67 -1.20 -23.67
N LEU A 81 2.95 -0.96 -22.37
CA LEU A 81 2.64 0.28 -21.67
C LEU A 81 3.96 1.04 -21.50
N GLU A 82 4.06 2.19 -22.14
CA GLU A 82 5.23 3.06 -22.04
C GLU A 82 4.89 4.31 -21.23
N GLY A 83 5.82 4.79 -20.43
CA GLY A 83 5.62 6.01 -19.69
C GLY A 83 6.85 6.42 -18.90
N HIS A 84 6.76 7.62 -18.30
CA HIS A 84 7.83 8.19 -17.52
C HIS A 84 7.46 8.17 -16.03
N ILE A 85 8.44 7.83 -15.19
CA ILE A 85 8.33 7.90 -13.75
C ILE A 85 9.38 8.88 -13.21
N THR A 86 9.09 9.46 -12.05
CA THR A 86 10.04 10.30 -11.34
C THR A 86 10.52 9.55 -10.10
N PRO A 87 11.79 9.12 -10.05
CA PRO A 87 12.35 8.49 -8.85
C PRO A 87 12.27 9.42 -7.63
N ILE A 88 11.85 8.89 -6.48
CA ILE A 88 11.66 9.69 -5.27
C ILE A 88 12.45 9.09 -4.12
N LYS A 89 13.42 9.84 -3.58
CA LYS A 89 14.24 9.41 -2.43
C LYS A 89 13.55 9.66 -1.09
N LYS A 90 12.74 10.73 -0.98
CA LYS A 90 12.06 11.11 0.26
C LYS A 90 11.06 10.01 0.68
N ARG A 91 11.19 9.52 1.89
CA ARG A 91 10.25 8.53 2.47
C ARG A 91 8.97 9.20 2.94
N SER A 92 7.88 8.46 2.94
CA SER A 92 6.66 8.86 3.63
C SER A 92 6.82 8.67 5.14
N PHE A 93 5.93 9.28 5.89
CA PHE A 93 5.81 9.05 7.31
C PHE A 93 5.53 7.57 7.63
N TYR A 94 4.58 6.96 6.92
CA TYR A 94 4.28 5.53 7.08
C TYR A 94 5.47 4.64 6.73
N ASN A 95 6.23 4.93 5.66
CA ASN A 95 7.42 4.15 5.33
C ASN A 95 8.46 4.19 6.45
N SER A 96 8.57 5.32 7.16
CA SER A 96 9.50 5.48 8.29
C SER A 96 9.02 4.74 9.54
N CYS A 97 7.80 4.94 9.98
CA CYS A 97 7.28 4.50 11.28
C CYS A 97 6.44 3.22 11.21
N GLY A 98 5.78 2.94 10.08
CA GLY A 98 4.88 1.80 9.92
C GLY A 98 3.72 1.85 10.90
N TYR A 99 3.40 0.71 11.50
CA TYR A 99 2.29 0.58 12.45
C TYR A 99 2.61 1.04 13.88
N LEU A 100 3.85 1.43 14.17
CA LEU A 100 4.26 1.77 15.54
C LEU A 100 3.38 2.87 16.16
N ILE A 101 3.01 3.87 15.37
CA ILE A 101 2.20 4.98 15.88
C ILE A 101 0.77 4.55 16.19
N SER A 102 0.13 3.82 15.27
CA SER A 102 -1.25 3.36 15.50
C SER A 102 -1.33 2.40 16.69
N THR A 103 -0.36 1.49 16.83
CA THR A 103 -0.30 0.57 17.96
C THR A 103 -0.02 1.30 19.27
N SER A 104 0.87 2.29 19.28
CA SER A 104 1.15 3.10 20.47
C SER A 104 -0.06 3.93 20.89
N LEU A 105 -0.75 4.56 19.95
CA LEU A 105 -1.99 5.30 20.25
C LEU A 105 -3.08 4.39 20.81
N SER A 106 -3.30 3.23 20.21
CA SER A 106 -4.27 2.24 20.72
C SER A 106 -3.94 1.80 22.15
N LEU A 107 -2.66 1.57 22.42
CA LEU A 107 -2.22 1.19 23.76
C LEU A 107 -2.45 2.31 24.79
N ILE A 108 -2.15 3.56 24.43
CA ILE A 108 -2.37 4.72 25.30
C ILE A 108 -3.87 4.87 25.61
N PHE A 109 -4.76 4.77 24.61
CA PHE A 109 -6.21 4.83 24.84
C PHE A 109 -6.70 3.68 25.71
N PHE A 110 -6.22 2.47 25.50
CA PHE A 110 -6.57 1.32 26.31
C PHE A 110 -6.16 1.52 27.77
N LEU A 111 -4.92 1.93 28.02
CA LEU A 111 -4.41 2.17 29.38
C LEU A 111 -5.15 3.31 30.07
N SER A 112 -5.44 4.41 29.38
CA SER A 112 -6.20 5.53 29.94
C SER A 112 -7.63 5.12 30.33
N SER A 113 -8.29 4.31 29.51
CA SER A 113 -9.61 3.75 29.81
C SER A 113 -9.59 2.84 31.03
N LEU A 114 -8.55 1.99 31.14
CA LEU A 114 -8.39 1.09 32.27
C LEU A 114 -8.17 1.87 33.58
N ILE A 115 -7.30 2.89 33.56
CA ILE A 115 -7.05 3.76 34.70
C ILE A 115 -8.34 4.47 35.13
N TYR A 116 -9.10 5.02 34.18
CA TYR A 116 -10.38 5.66 34.47
C TYR A 116 -11.37 4.71 35.17
N LEU A 117 -11.51 3.48 34.67
CA LEU A 117 -12.38 2.46 35.28
C LEU A 117 -11.94 2.09 36.70
N LEU A 118 -10.65 1.93 36.93
CA LEU A 118 -10.11 1.63 38.24
C LEU A 118 -10.37 2.79 39.25
N CYS A 119 -10.12 4.03 38.84
CA CYS A 119 -10.36 5.20 39.66
C CYS A 119 -11.84 5.40 40.02
N THR A 120 -12.74 5.06 39.08
CA THR A 120 -14.19 5.15 39.35
C THR A 120 -14.69 4.04 40.28
N ARG A 121 -14.08 2.85 40.25
CA ARG A 121 -14.41 1.76 41.19
C ARG A 121 -13.89 2.00 42.60
N LEU A 122 -12.73 2.64 42.75
CA LEU A 122 -12.15 2.95 44.08
C LEU A 122 -12.84 4.09 44.79
N LYS A 123 -13.66 4.89 44.08
CA LYS A 123 -14.46 5.99 44.67
C LYS A 123 -15.86 5.54 45.16
N LYS A 124 -16.23 4.29 44.90
CA LYS A 124 -17.44 3.65 45.42
C LYS A 124 -17.14 2.78 46.64
#